data_6b218133075c8b4e5f54502ed8890d83
#
_entry.id   6b218133075c8b4e5f54502ed8890d83
#
_cell.length_a   1.000
_cell.length_b   1.000
_cell.length_c   1.000
_cell.angle_alpha   90.00
_cell.angle_beta   90.00
_cell.angle_gamma   90.00
#
_symmetry.space_group_name_H-M   'P 1'
#
loop_
_entity.id
_entity.type
_entity.pdbx_description
1 polymer ?
#
loop_
_entity_poly.entity_id
_entity_poly.type
_entity_poly.pdbx_seq_one_letter_code
_entity_poly.pdbx_strand_id
1 'polypeptide(L)'
;PAVYHALTREDLESRLAKTGGTPYRCASVKTALGGDVQLPASAINAMRRDVLAQLTAQRGRVKPARLHPYNALAPYDGMTGEPQLTVSVRSASQITARMLALRPTVLYVPLAEILANPDLPGRLGVETQLAAVLPRVTWSGEDRQLAAQLREVYALGVRQLLVGNLGQLKIAKAAGFAVRGDFGLNIYNSRSMQYLRAQGVDSQLLSFELTLPQIRDISKAVPSEVLVYGRLPLMLMENCVIKNRTGTCACDAGVTKLVDRMGEEFPIVKDGGSCRNV
;
A
#
# COMPACT_ATOMS: atom_id res chain seq x y z
N PRO A 1 -22.78 14.60 -61.32
CA PRO A 1 -21.48 13.98 -61.19
C PRO A 1 -20.89 14.45 -59.88
N ALA A 2 -20.65 13.52 -58.96
CA ALA A 2 -19.97 13.79 -57.70
C ALA A 2 -18.52 14.16 -58.03
N VAL A 3 -18.11 15.39 -57.71
CA VAL A 3 -16.71 15.81 -57.81
C VAL A 3 -15.94 15.10 -56.72
N TYR A 4 -15.24 14.06 -57.05
CA TYR A 4 -14.34 13.36 -56.12
C TYR A 4 -13.05 14.21 -56.05
N HIS A 5 -12.77 14.77 -54.89
CA HIS A 5 -11.47 15.38 -54.64
C HIS A 5 -10.43 14.28 -54.42
N ALA A 6 -9.23 14.46 -55.01
CA ALA A 6 -8.11 13.60 -54.76
C ALA A 6 -7.78 13.59 -53.23
N LEU A 7 -7.46 12.46 -52.69
CA LEU A 7 -7.10 12.33 -51.27
C LEU A 7 -5.78 13.06 -50.99
N THR A 8 -5.82 14.08 -50.16
CA THR A 8 -4.59 14.77 -49.75
C THR A 8 -3.90 14.02 -48.62
N ARG A 9 -2.60 14.23 -48.49
CA ARG A 9 -1.82 13.66 -47.38
C ARG A 9 -2.36 14.11 -46.03
N GLU A 10 -2.71 15.40 -45.91
CA GLU A 10 -3.23 15.98 -44.67
C GLU A 10 -4.57 15.40 -44.28
N ASP A 11 -5.47 15.16 -45.24
CA ASP A 11 -6.75 14.49 -44.99
C ASP A 11 -6.56 13.07 -44.47
N LEU A 12 -5.64 12.32 -45.08
CA LEU A 12 -5.34 10.95 -44.69
C LEU A 12 -4.75 10.91 -43.26
N GLU A 13 -3.75 11.75 -42.99
CA GLU A 13 -3.09 11.84 -41.68
C GLU A 13 -4.09 12.26 -40.57
N SER A 14 -4.91 13.26 -40.85
CA SER A 14 -5.95 13.74 -39.91
C SER A 14 -6.99 12.66 -39.58
N ARG A 15 -7.38 11.83 -40.55
CA ARG A 15 -8.35 10.74 -40.34
C ARG A 15 -7.75 9.57 -39.62
N LEU A 16 -6.51 9.19 -39.93
CA LEU A 16 -5.81 8.10 -39.29
C LEU A 16 -5.40 8.42 -37.85
N ALA A 17 -5.10 9.70 -37.55
CA ALA A 17 -4.73 10.12 -36.19
C ALA A 17 -5.87 10.03 -35.16
N LYS A 18 -7.13 9.87 -35.60
CA LYS A 18 -8.29 9.81 -34.71
C LYS A 18 -8.34 8.48 -33.95
N THR A 19 -8.15 8.51 -32.65
CA THR A 19 -8.16 7.33 -31.76
C THR A 19 -9.32 7.34 -30.76
N GLY A 20 -10.32 8.22 -30.94
CA GLY A 20 -11.46 8.35 -30.06
C GLY A 20 -12.18 7.03 -29.77
N GLY A 21 -12.61 6.80 -28.53
CA GLY A 21 -13.22 5.55 -28.08
C GLY A 21 -12.25 4.39 -27.86
N THR A 22 -10.92 4.65 -27.90
CA THR A 22 -9.87 3.65 -27.65
C THR A 22 -8.91 4.14 -26.56
N PRO A 23 -8.16 3.26 -25.89
CA PRO A 23 -7.15 3.65 -24.91
C PRO A 23 -5.84 4.15 -25.54
N TYR A 24 -5.82 4.36 -26.85
CA TYR A 24 -4.61 4.74 -27.60
C TYR A 24 -4.56 6.23 -27.90
N ARG A 25 -3.33 6.72 -27.98
CA ARG A 25 -3.01 8.05 -28.52
C ARG A 25 -2.10 7.87 -29.74
N CYS A 26 -2.47 8.49 -30.84
CA CYS A 26 -1.61 8.54 -32.02
C CYS A 26 -0.44 9.49 -31.77
N ALA A 27 0.79 9.00 -31.84
CA ALA A 27 2.00 9.79 -31.66
C ALA A 27 2.44 10.46 -32.97
N SER A 28 2.35 9.73 -34.09
CA SER A 28 2.66 10.23 -35.42
C SER A 28 2.00 9.38 -36.51
N VAL A 29 1.75 9.97 -37.65
CA VAL A 29 1.31 9.27 -38.85
C VAL A 29 2.35 9.53 -39.93
N LYS A 30 2.83 8.47 -40.59
CA LYS A 30 3.70 8.56 -41.76
C LYS A 30 2.95 7.99 -42.95
N THR A 31 2.77 8.82 -43.99
CA THR A 31 2.06 8.45 -45.20
C THR A 31 2.96 8.54 -46.42
N ALA A 32 2.80 7.63 -47.34
CA ALA A 32 3.40 7.68 -48.68
C ALA A 32 2.26 7.43 -49.69
N LEU A 33 1.86 8.49 -50.38
CA LEU A 33 0.88 8.42 -51.44
C LEU A 33 1.63 8.44 -52.78
N GLY A 34 1.39 7.42 -53.60
CA GLY A 34 1.94 7.33 -54.97
C GLY A 34 0.82 7.64 -55.96
N GLY A 35 0.90 8.77 -56.65
CA GLY A 35 -0.08 9.17 -57.67
C GLY A 35 -1.42 9.69 -57.12
N ASP A 36 -2.37 9.93 -58.00
CA ASP A 36 -3.72 10.38 -57.67
C ASP A 36 -4.56 9.20 -57.13
N VAL A 37 -4.55 9.02 -55.83
CA VAL A 37 -5.33 7.98 -55.16
C VAL A 37 -6.65 8.54 -54.69
N GLN A 38 -7.74 7.83 -55.04
CA GLN A 38 -9.08 8.14 -54.53
C GLN A 38 -9.52 7.03 -53.58
N LEU A 39 -9.69 7.38 -52.30
CA LEU A 39 -10.24 6.48 -51.30
C LEU A 39 -11.42 7.13 -50.60
N PRO A 40 -12.56 6.45 -50.47
CA PRO A 40 -13.68 7.00 -49.72
C PRO A 40 -13.31 7.11 -48.23
N ALA A 41 -13.79 8.16 -47.59
CA ALA A 41 -13.55 8.41 -46.14
C ALA A 41 -13.98 7.19 -45.25
N SER A 42 -15.00 6.45 -45.70
CA SER A 42 -15.48 5.26 -45.04
C SER A 42 -14.42 4.13 -45.00
N ALA A 43 -13.67 3.95 -46.13
CA ALA A 43 -12.61 2.94 -46.20
C ALA A 43 -11.42 3.28 -45.28
N ILE A 44 -11.00 4.56 -45.23
CA ILE A 44 -9.94 5.02 -44.32
C ILE A 44 -10.36 4.80 -42.86
N ASN A 45 -11.60 5.15 -42.53
CA ASN A 45 -12.13 4.92 -41.17
C ASN A 45 -12.28 3.45 -40.82
N ALA A 46 -12.63 2.59 -41.79
CA ALA A 46 -12.68 1.14 -41.59
C ALA A 46 -11.28 0.56 -41.32
N MET A 47 -10.29 0.93 -42.14
CA MET A 47 -8.89 0.54 -41.97
C MET A 47 -8.33 0.97 -40.62
N ARG A 48 -8.58 2.21 -40.20
CA ARG A 48 -8.17 2.69 -38.87
C ARG A 48 -8.80 1.84 -37.75
N ARG A 49 -10.11 1.60 -37.80
CA ARG A 49 -10.80 0.79 -36.78
C ARG A 49 -10.26 -0.64 -36.71
N ASP A 50 -10.01 -1.24 -37.86
CA ASP A 50 -9.46 -2.61 -37.93
C ASP A 50 -8.06 -2.67 -37.32
N VAL A 51 -7.16 -1.75 -37.65
CA VAL A 51 -5.82 -1.67 -37.08
C VAL A 51 -5.86 -1.49 -35.56
N LEU A 52 -6.71 -0.60 -35.07
CA LEU A 52 -6.86 -0.38 -33.62
C LEU A 52 -7.46 -1.61 -32.92
N ALA A 53 -8.39 -2.31 -33.54
CA ALA A 53 -8.93 -3.57 -33.03
C ALA A 53 -7.85 -4.68 -32.98
N GLN A 54 -7.06 -4.83 -34.05
CA GLN A 54 -5.94 -5.77 -34.09
C GLN A 54 -4.90 -5.43 -33.03
N LEU A 55 -4.54 -4.16 -32.85
CA LEU A 55 -3.62 -3.73 -31.81
C LEU A 55 -4.16 -4.08 -30.41
N THR A 56 -5.44 -3.82 -30.18
CA THR A 56 -6.11 -4.18 -28.92
C THR A 56 -6.05 -5.68 -28.67
N ALA A 57 -6.37 -6.49 -29.69
CA ALA A 57 -6.32 -7.95 -29.60
C ALA A 57 -4.89 -8.45 -29.32
N GLN A 58 -3.89 -7.89 -29.97
CA GLN A 58 -2.50 -8.25 -29.75
C GLN A 58 -2.01 -7.88 -28.34
N ARG A 59 -2.35 -6.70 -27.88
CA ARG A 59 -2.00 -6.23 -26.52
C ARG A 59 -2.76 -6.97 -25.42
N GLY A 60 -3.98 -7.40 -25.72
CA GLY A 60 -4.81 -8.20 -24.82
C GLY A 60 -4.45 -9.68 -24.78
N ARG A 61 -3.53 -10.16 -25.62
CA ARG A 61 -3.08 -11.56 -25.58
C ARG A 61 -2.35 -11.83 -24.27
N VAL A 62 -2.99 -12.60 -23.42
CA VAL A 62 -2.35 -13.13 -22.20
C VAL A 62 -1.40 -14.24 -22.61
N LYS A 63 -0.14 -14.14 -22.25
CA LYS A 63 0.80 -15.25 -22.41
C LYS A 63 0.29 -16.42 -21.59
N PRO A 64 0.21 -17.64 -22.14
CA PRO A 64 -0.16 -18.81 -21.36
C PRO A 64 0.74 -18.92 -20.13
N ALA A 65 0.13 -19.01 -18.94
CA ALA A 65 0.87 -19.27 -17.73
C ALA A 65 1.52 -20.67 -17.84
N ARG A 66 2.81 -20.76 -17.54
CA ARG A 66 3.46 -22.05 -17.38
C ARG A 66 2.98 -22.63 -16.06
N LEU A 67 2.31 -23.77 -16.13
CA LEU A 67 1.99 -24.55 -14.96
C LEU A 67 3.29 -25.17 -14.43
N HIS A 68 3.64 -24.82 -13.22
CA HIS A 68 4.71 -25.48 -12.49
C HIS A 68 4.09 -26.51 -11.54
N PRO A 69 4.76 -27.65 -11.29
CA PRO A 69 4.30 -28.59 -10.28
C PRO A 69 4.08 -27.86 -8.94
N TYR A 70 3.00 -28.18 -8.27
CA TYR A 70 2.77 -27.68 -6.92
C TYR A 70 3.79 -28.32 -5.98
N ASN A 71 4.70 -27.54 -5.46
CA ASN A 71 5.60 -27.94 -4.41
C ASN A 71 4.95 -27.62 -3.07
N ALA A 72 4.62 -28.63 -2.27
CA ALA A 72 4.18 -28.42 -0.91
C ALA A 72 5.24 -27.64 -0.14
N LEU A 73 4.81 -26.72 0.73
CA LEU A 73 5.72 -26.05 1.64
C LEU A 73 6.20 -27.04 2.69
N ALA A 74 7.51 -27.08 2.93
CA ALA A 74 8.02 -27.78 4.10
C ALA A 74 7.43 -27.13 5.36
N PRO A 75 6.98 -27.90 6.35
CA PRO A 75 6.64 -27.36 7.65
C PRO A 75 7.87 -26.64 8.23
N TYR A 76 7.63 -25.48 8.84
CA TYR A 76 8.64 -24.88 9.70
C TYR A 76 8.45 -25.42 11.11
N ASP A 77 9.53 -25.75 11.79
CA ASP A 77 9.49 -26.11 13.20
C ASP A 77 8.84 -24.95 13.97
N GLY A 78 7.83 -25.30 14.76
CA GLY A 78 7.11 -24.30 15.54
C GLY A 78 8.07 -23.55 16.47
N MET A 79 7.88 -22.28 16.64
CA MET A 79 8.59 -21.55 17.70
C MET A 79 8.10 -22.05 19.04
N THR A 80 9.02 -22.59 19.82
CA THR A 80 8.76 -22.99 21.21
C THR A 80 9.21 -21.86 22.13
N GLY A 81 8.35 -21.39 22.99
CA GLY A 81 8.64 -20.33 23.94
C GLY A 81 7.37 -19.74 24.54
N GLU A 82 7.54 -19.00 25.61
CA GLU A 82 6.43 -18.29 26.22
C GLU A 82 5.90 -17.18 25.30
N PRO A 83 4.57 -16.99 25.24
CA PRO A 83 3.98 -15.88 24.51
C PRO A 83 4.51 -14.54 25.00
N GLN A 84 4.86 -13.67 24.08
CA GLN A 84 5.36 -12.34 24.36
C GLN A 84 4.27 -11.30 24.16
N LEU A 85 4.25 -10.28 25.00
CA LEU A 85 3.33 -9.17 24.86
C LEU A 85 3.97 -8.09 23.99
N THR A 86 3.30 -7.72 22.91
CA THR A 86 3.57 -6.50 22.13
C THR A 86 2.43 -5.51 22.33
N VAL A 87 2.74 -4.23 22.37
CA VAL A 87 1.74 -3.17 22.59
C VAL A 87 1.88 -2.11 21.51
N SER A 88 0.75 -1.73 20.92
CA SER A 88 0.69 -0.61 19.96
C SER A 88 -0.07 0.55 20.57
N VAL A 89 0.50 1.74 20.50
CA VAL A 89 -0.12 2.99 20.93
C VAL A 89 -0.24 3.97 19.77
N ARG A 90 -1.19 4.86 19.83
CA ARG A 90 -1.39 5.92 18.81
C ARG A 90 -0.71 7.22 19.17
N SER A 91 -0.47 7.47 20.45
CA SER A 91 0.17 8.67 20.96
C SER A 91 1.11 8.33 22.11
N ALA A 92 2.18 9.09 22.23
CA ALA A 92 3.13 8.96 23.33
C ALA A 92 2.47 9.16 24.71
N SER A 93 1.36 9.89 24.78
CA SER A 93 0.60 10.09 26.03
C SER A 93 -0.04 8.81 26.59
N GLN A 94 -0.23 7.78 25.76
CA GLN A 94 -0.73 6.47 26.18
C GLN A 94 0.33 5.60 26.86
N ILE A 95 1.61 6.00 26.79
CA ILE A 95 2.73 5.27 27.40
C ILE A 95 2.79 5.65 28.89
N THR A 96 2.01 4.95 29.68
CA THR A 96 1.90 5.15 31.12
C THR A 96 2.82 4.21 31.90
N ALA A 97 3.17 4.56 33.12
CA ALA A 97 3.93 3.68 34.02
C ALA A 97 3.24 2.32 34.22
N ARG A 98 1.89 2.31 34.27
CA ARG A 98 1.10 1.07 34.39
C ARG A 98 1.25 0.19 33.14
N MET A 99 1.28 0.78 31.95
CA MET A 99 1.49 0.03 30.71
C MET A 99 2.93 -0.54 30.65
N LEU A 100 3.93 0.25 31.02
CA LEU A 100 5.33 -0.19 31.05
C LEU A 100 5.57 -1.27 32.11
N ALA A 101 4.81 -1.27 33.22
CA ALA A 101 4.87 -2.34 34.22
C ALA A 101 4.45 -3.72 33.69
N LEU A 102 3.72 -3.79 32.55
CA LEU A 102 3.41 -5.04 31.86
C LEU A 102 4.62 -5.64 31.11
N ARG A 103 5.72 -4.89 31.02
CA ARG A 103 6.98 -5.28 30.35
C ARG A 103 6.75 -5.80 28.93
N PRO A 104 6.12 -5.01 28.04
CA PRO A 104 5.98 -5.43 26.66
C PRO A 104 7.37 -5.60 26.03
N THR A 105 7.55 -6.68 25.27
CA THR A 105 8.82 -6.92 24.55
C THR A 105 9.02 -5.92 23.41
N VAL A 106 7.92 -5.51 22.76
CA VAL A 106 7.93 -4.49 21.72
C VAL A 106 6.82 -3.48 21.95
N LEU A 107 7.17 -2.21 21.86
CA LEU A 107 6.25 -1.10 21.86
C LEU A 107 6.21 -0.46 20.48
N TYR A 108 5.06 -0.52 19.83
CA TYR A 108 4.80 0.11 18.53
C TYR A 108 4.27 1.52 18.71
N VAL A 109 4.99 2.51 18.17
CA VAL A 109 4.63 3.93 18.26
C VAL A 109 4.70 4.55 16.87
N PRO A 110 3.71 5.38 16.47
CA PRO A 110 3.76 6.05 15.17
C PRO A 110 5.06 6.83 14.97
N LEU A 111 5.63 6.76 13.78
CA LEU A 111 6.87 7.45 13.42
C LEU A 111 6.83 8.94 13.80
N ALA A 112 5.71 9.61 13.50
CA ALA A 112 5.51 11.02 13.81
C ALA A 112 5.52 11.30 15.33
N GLU A 113 4.98 10.40 16.14
CA GLU A 113 4.98 10.53 17.61
C GLU A 113 6.38 10.38 18.19
N ILE A 114 7.20 9.47 17.63
CA ILE A 114 8.61 9.32 18.07
C ILE A 114 9.39 10.59 17.73
N LEU A 115 9.22 11.14 16.53
CA LEU A 115 9.89 12.37 16.12
C LEU A 115 9.46 13.60 16.95
N ALA A 116 8.19 13.62 17.36
CA ALA A 116 7.68 14.68 18.25
C ALA A 116 8.15 14.51 19.71
N ASN A 117 8.62 13.32 20.11
CA ASN A 117 9.06 13.00 21.46
C ASN A 117 10.43 12.28 21.41
N PRO A 118 11.52 12.97 21.07
CA PRO A 118 12.83 12.35 20.83
C PRO A 118 13.46 11.75 22.09
N ASP A 119 12.97 12.07 23.28
CA ASP A 119 13.35 11.48 24.55
C ASP A 119 12.72 10.09 24.81
N LEU A 120 11.73 9.72 24.01
CA LEU A 120 10.96 8.49 24.22
C LEU A 120 11.82 7.21 24.29
N PRO A 121 12.81 6.99 23.41
CA PRO A 121 13.66 5.79 23.50
C PRO A 121 14.38 5.68 24.85
N GLY A 122 14.83 6.79 25.42
CA GLY A 122 15.50 6.82 26.72
C GLY A 122 14.58 6.58 27.94
N ARG A 123 13.26 6.66 27.76
CA ARG A 123 12.27 6.42 28.79
C ARG A 123 11.89 4.95 28.95
N LEU A 124 12.26 4.12 27.96
CA LEU A 124 11.95 2.71 27.95
C LEU A 124 13.05 1.90 28.65
N GLY A 125 12.64 0.89 29.40
CA GLY A 125 13.58 -0.07 29.99
C GLY A 125 14.27 -0.92 28.92
N VAL A 126 15.39 -1.52 29.27
CA VAL A 126 16.19 -2.37 28.37
C VAL A 126 15.45 -3.59 27.81
N GLU A 127 14.36 -3.99 28.47
CA GLU A 127 13.55 -5.15 28.07
C GLU A 127 12.52 -4.83 26.98
N THR A 128 12.18 -3.53 26.80
CA THR A 128 11.16 -3.10 25.83
C THR A 128 11.83 -2.48 24.60
N GLN A 129 11.68 -3.09 23.45
CA GLN A 129 12.17 -2.56 22.18
C GLN A 129 11.15 -1.60 21.60
N LEU A 130 11.64 -0.46 21.12
CA LEU A 130 10.80 0.51 20.40
C LEU A 130 10.81 0.22 18.90
N ALA A 131 9.62 0.10 18.32
CA ALA A 131 9.44 -0.03 16.89
C ALA A 131 8.60 1.14 16.36
N ALA A 132 9.07 1.82 15.31
CA ALA A 132 8.33 2.89 14.69
C ALA A 132 7.29 2.34 13.72
N VAL A 133 6.03 2.78 13.86
CA VAL A 133 4.94 2.41 12.95
C VAL A 133 4.91 3.37 11.78
N LEU A 134 5.02 2.84 10.57
CA LEU A 134 4.90 3.65 9.36
C LEU A 134 3.43 3.94 9.02
N PRO A 135 3.13 5.09 8.38
CA PRO A 135 1.80 5.36 7.85
C PRO A 135 1.32 4.24 6.92
N ARG A 136 0.04 3.89 6.99
CA ARG A 136 -0.53 2.83 6.14
C ARG A 136 -0.40 3.13 4.64
N VAL A 137 -0.53 4.39 4.26
CA VAL A 137 -0.40 4.85 2.88
C VAL A 137 0.73 5.85 2.80
N THR A 138 1.62 5.64 1.85
CA THR A 138 2.64 6.60 1.42
C THR A 138 2.62 6.68 -0.11
N TRP A 139 2.72 7.88 -0.63
CA TRP A 139 2.82 8.11 -2.07
C TRP A 139 4.27 8.26 -2.49
N SER A 140 4.60 7.90 -3.73
CA SER A 140 5.97 8.02 -4.24
C SER A 140 6.57 9.42 -4.13
N GLY A 141 5.74 10.46 -4.11
CA GLY A 141 6.18 11.84 -3.82
C GLY A 141 6.65 12.08 -2.40
N GLU A 142 6.26 11.22 -1.45
CA GLU A 142 6.60 11.31 -0.02
C GLU A 142 7.85 10.49 0.34
N ASP A 143 8.40 9.70 -0.58
CA ASP A 143 9.52 8.78 -0.32
C ASP A 143 10.76 9.49 0.24
N ARG A 144 11.07 10.69 -0.26
CA ARG A 144 12.21 11.48 0.24
C ARG A 144 12.02 11.94 1.68
N GLN A 145 10.81 12.37 2.00
CA GLN A 145 10.45 12.79 3.36
C GLN A 145 10.50 11.60 4.31
N LEU A 146 9.91 10.47 3.93
CA LEU A 146 9.95 9.24 4.71
C LEU A 146 11.40 8.80 4.95
N ALA A 147 12.23 8.78 3.93
CA ALA A 147 13.65 8.42 4.07
C ALA A 147 14.42 9.36 5.01
N ALA A 148 14.10 10.65 5.04
CA ALA A 148 14.68 11.60 5.98
C ALA A 148 14.22 11.30 7.42
N GLN A 149 12.94 11.11 7.65
CA GLN A 149 12.35 10.76 8.94
C GLN A 149 12.91 9.43 9.49
N LEU A 150 13.13 8.45 8.62
CA LEU A 150 13.73 7.17 9.02
C LEU A 150 15.18 7.36 9.51
N ARG A 151 15.99 8.19 8.84
CA ARG A 151 17.34 8.51 9.31
C ARG A 151 17.33 9.18 10.68
N GLU A 152 16.41 10.11 10.89
CA GLU A 152 16.25 10.80 12.16
C GLU A 152 15.87 9.84 13.29
N VAL A 153 14.86 9.01 13.09
CA VAL A 153 14.44 7.99 14.06
C VAL A 153 15.54 6.94 14.31
N TYR A 154 16.31 6.59 13.28
CA TYR A 154 17.47 5.70 13.44
C TYR A 154 18.55 6.32 14.34
N ALA A 155 18.79 7.63 14.18
CA ALA A 155 19.73 8.38 15.05
C ALA A 155 19.27 8.45 16.51
N LEU A 156 17.96 8.41 16.77
CA LEU A 156 17.38 8.30 18.11
C LEU A 156 17.53 6.90 18.76
N GLY A 157 18.11 5.93 18.04
CA GLY A 157 18.33 4.58 18.56
C GLY A 157 17.24 3.56 18.20
N VAL A 158 16.20 3.93 17.49
CA VAL A 158 15.18 2.97 17.01
C VAL A 158 15.77 2.09 15.92
N ARG A 159 15.53 0.79 15.98
CA ARG A 159 16.09 -0.21 15.05
C ARG A 159 15.04 -1.07 14.37
N GLN A 160 13.78 -0.94 14.75
CA GLN A 160 12.68 -1.74 14.22
C GLN A 160 11.59 -0.85 13.63
N LEU A 161 10.98 -1.30 12.55
CA LEU A 161 9.81 -0.68 11.92
C LEU A 161 8.66 -1.67 11.84
N LEU A 162 7.46 -1.19 12.11
CA LEU A 162 6.22 -1.90 11.79
C LEU A 162 5.71 -1.38 10.45
N VAL A 163 5.62 -2.26 9.44
CA VAL A 163 5.34 -1.92 8.05
C VAL A 163 4.07 -2.61 7.58
N GLY A 164 3.08 -1.83 7.22
CA GLY A 164 1.77 -2.31 6.73
C GLY A 164 1.56 -2.21 5.21
N ASN A 165 2.60 -1.80 4.44
CA ASN A 165 2.52 -1.60 3.00
C ASN A 165 3.77 -2.18 2.32
N LEU A 166 3.55 -3.02 1.29
CA LEU A 166 4.65 -3.66 0.53
C LEU A 166 5.62 -2.64 -0.08
N GLY A 167 5.12 -1.49 -0.54
CA GLY A 167 5.95 -0.43 -1.12
C GLY A 167 7.00 0.14 -0.17
N GLN A 168 6.76 0.04 1.14
CA GLN A 168 7.66 0.56 2.17
C GLN A 168 8.81 -0.39 2.52
N LEU A 169 8.72 -1.68 2.17
CA LEU A 169 9.74 -2.67 2.51
C LEU A 169 11.12 -2.29 2.00
N LYS A 170 11.19 -1.84 0.75
CA LYS A 170 12.46 -1.44 0.12
C LYS A 170 13.10 -0.26 0.85
N ILE A 171 12.32 0.75 1.20
CA ILE A 171 12.80 1.96 1.91
C ILE A 171 13.25 1.58 3.32
N ALA A 172 12.48 0.78 4.04
CA ALA A 172 12.78 0.31 5.39
C ALA A 172 14.10 -0.47 5.44
N LYS A 173 14.29 -1.42 4.52
CA LYS A 173 15.51 -2.23 4.43
C LYS A 173 16.71 -1.39 4.03
N ALA A 174 16.57 -0.47 3.07
CA ALA A 174 17.65 0.42 2.65
C ALA A 174 18.10 1.37 3.78
N ALA A 175 17.20 1.70 4.71
CA ALA A 175 17.50 2.50 5.90
C ALA A 175 18.11 1.68 7.06
N GLY A 176 18.30 0.35 6.91
CA GLY A 176 18.99 -0.51 7.87
C GLY A 176 18.14 -1.01 9.03
N PHE A 177 16.80 -0.93 8.92
CA PHE A 177 15.91 -1.40 9.98
C PHE A 177 15.59 -2.90 9.86
N ALA A 178 15.38 -3.53 11.00
CA ALA A 178 14.63 -4.78 11.09
C ALA A 178 13.15 -4.47 10.84
N VAL A 179 12.49 -5.32 10.05
CA VAL A 179 11.12 -5.08 9.58
C VAL A 179 10.16 -6.07 10.21
N ARG A 180 9.18 -5.54 10.90
CA ARG A 180 8.02 -6.26 11.40
C ARG A 180 6.84 -6.00 10.48
N GLY A 181 6.18 -7.05 10.00
CA GLY A 181 5.01 -6.92 9.13
C GLY A 181 3.75 -6.67 9.94
N ASP A 182 3.01 -5.63 9.59
CA ASP A 182 1.72 -5.31 10.19
C ASP A 182 0.57 -6.07 9.48
N PHE A 183 -0.61 -6.10 10.11
CA PHE A 183 -1.81 -6.74 9.54
C PHE A 183 -2.16 -6.24 8.13
N GLY A 184 -1.74 -5.04 7.75
CA GLY A 184 -1.92 -4.50 6.40
C GLY A 184 -1.22 -5.29 5.30
N LEU A 185 -0.23 -6.12 5.62
CA LEU A 185 0.37 -7.08 4.68
C LEU A 185 -0.50 -8.31 4.42
N ASN A 186 -1.58 -8.44 5.16
CA ASN A 186 -2.68 -9.36 4.93
C ASN A 186 -2.26 -10.83 4.82
N ILE A 187 -1.62 -11.36 5.88
CA ILE A 187 -1.14 -12.73 5.92
C ILE A 187 -2.26 -13.69 6.27
N TYR A 188 -2.65 -14.51 5.30
CA TYR A 188 -3.69 -15.52 5.39
C TYR A 188 -3.20 -16.95 5.25
N ASN A 189 -1.98 -17.16 4.77
CA ASN A 189 -1.47 -18.48 4.48
C ASN A 189 0.05 -18.55 4.53
N SER A 190 0.56 -19.77 4.56
CA SER A 190 2.00 -20.06 4.65
C SER A 190 2.79 -19.51 3.45
N ARG A 191 2.19 -19.43 2.26
CA ARG A 191 2.88 -18.92 1.05
C ARG A 191 3.15 -17.42 1.13
N SER A 192 2.16 -16.64 1.53
CA SER A 192 2.34 -15.21 1.71
C SER A 192 3.35 -14.89 2.82
N MET A 193 3.34 -15.66 3.92
CA MET A 193 4.34 -15.55 4.98
C MET A 193 5.76 -15.85 4.47
N GLN A 194 5.93 -16.96 3.73
CA GLN A 194 7.22 -17.33 3.15
C GLN A 194 7.73 -16.28 2.16
N TYR A 195 6.84 -15.74 1.34
CA TYR A 195 7.17 -14.66 0.40
C TYR A 195 7.71 -13.44 1.13
N LEU A 196 7.00 -12.97 2.16
CA LEU A 196 7.42 -11.79 2.92
C LEU A 196 8.71 -12.02 3.71
N ARG A 197 8.92 -13.23 4.25
CA ARG A 197 10.22 -13.62 4.81
C ARG A 197 11.33 -13.47 3.76
N ALA A 198 11.11 -13.96 2.55
CA ALA A 198 12.10 -13.82 1.44
C ALA A 198 12.34 -12.36 1.05
N GLN A 199 11.36 -11.45 1.29
CA GLN A 199 11.54 -10.00 1.14
C GLN A 199 12.25 -9.37 2.37
N GLY A 200 12.64 -10.14 3.37
CA GLY A 200 13.36 -9.70 4.55
C GLY A 200 12.47 -9.13 5.65
N VAL A 201 11.25 -9.62 5.78
CA VAL A 201 10.39 -9.34 6.94
C VAL A 201 10.78 -10.32 8.06
N ASP A 202 11.06 -9.79 9.24
CA ASP A 202 11.66 -10.54 10.37
C ASP A 202 10.59 -11.10 11.32
N SER A 203 9.43 -10.49 11.43
CA SER A 203 8.24 -11.00 12.14
C SER A 203 6.97 -10.50 11.49
N GLN A 204 5.82 -11.14 11.77
CA GLN A 204 4.57 -10.80 11.08
C GLN A 204 3.36 -10.86 12.00
N LEU A 205 2.55 -9.80 11.97
CA LEU A 205 1.20 -9.80 12.51
C LEU A 205 0.27 -10.46 11.49
N LEU A 206 -0.37 -11.55 11.90
CA LEU A 206 -1.33 -12.28 11.08
C LEU A 206 -2.62 -11.47 10.89
N SER A 207 -3.36 -11.76 9.82
CA SER A 207 -4.65 -11.12 9.62
C SER A 207 -5.59 -11.43 10.80
N PHE A 208 -6.25 -10.41 11.31
CA PHE A 208 -7.24 -10.53 12.38
C PHE A 208 -8.55 -11.21 11.93
N GLU A 209 -8.70 -11.48 10.64
CA GLU A 209 -9.83 -12.23 10.09
C GLU A 209 -9.63 -13.75 10.14
N LEU A 210 -8.44 -14.21 10.53
CA LEU A 210 -8.14 -15.63 10.68
C LEU A 210 -8.78 -16.20 11.94
N THR A 211 -9.35 -17.38 11.81
CA THR A 211 -9.78 -18.19 12.96
C THR A 211 -8.59 -18.86 13.65
N LEU A 212 -8.73 -19.24 14.91
CA LEU A 212 -7.68 -19.92 15.66
C LEU A 212 -7.16 -21.21 14.99
N PRO A 213 -8.03 -22.08 14.42
CA PRO A 213 -7.55 -23.23 13.64
C PRO A 213 -6.68 -22.82 12.44
N GLN A 214 -7.06 -21.79 11.71
CA GLN A 214 -6.27 -21.29 10.58
C GLN A 214 -4.92 -20.73 11.03
N ILE A 215 -4.89 -19.98 12.15
CA ILE A 215 -3.66 -19.47 12.75
C ILE A 215 -2.75 -20.63 13.16
N ARG A 216 -3.32 -21.68 13.75
CA ARG A 216 -2.57 -22.89 14.13
C ARG A 216 -1.93 -23.56 12.91
N ASP A 217 -2.69 -23.68 11.82
CA ASP A 217 -2.32 -24.48 10.65
C ASP A 217 -1.38 -23.75 9.67
N ILE A 218 -1.23 -22.43 9.78
CA ILE A 218 -0.22 -21.68 9.03
C ILE A 218 1.18 -22.13 9.44
N SER A 219 2.00 -22.55 8.47
CA SER A 219 3.42 -22.81 8.69
C SER A 219 4.16 -21.47 8.89
N LYS A 220 4.72 -21.30 10.11
CA LYS A 220 5.27 -20.03 10.57
C LYS A 220 6.75 -19.90 10.24
N ALA A 221 7.02 -19.28 9.08
CA ALA A 221 8.38 -19.06 8.60
C ALA A 221 9.17 -18.01 9.40
N VAL A 222 8.46 -17.16 10.15
CA VAL A 222 9.01 -16.13 11.05
C VAL A 222 8.14 -16.05 12.31
N PRO A 223 8.63 -15.42 13.39
CA PRO A 223 7.81 -15.10 14.56
C PRO A 223 6.49 -14.43 14.14
N SER A 224 5.40 -14.95 14.69
CA SER A 224 4.06 -14.51 14.33
C SER A 224 3.39 -13.82 15.49
N GLU A 225 2.74 -12.70 15.23
CA GLU A 225 1.94 -11.96 16.18
C GLU A 225 0.45 -12.13 15.87
N VAL A 226 -0.37 -12.06 16.89
CA VAL A 226 -1.84 -12.12 16.78
C VAL A 226 -2.42 -10.95 17.55
N LEU A 227 -3.33 -10.21 16.91
CA LEU A 227 -4.05 -9.14 17.58
C LEU A 227 -5.10 -9.74 18.52
N VAL A 228 -4.96 -9.48 19.82
CA VAL A 228 -5.85 -10.05 20.85
C VAL A 228 -6.75 -9.00 21.48
N TYR A 229 -6.41 -7.72 21.39
CA TYR A 229 -7.17 -6.62 21.94
C TYR A 229 -6.89 -5.32 21.18
N GLY A 230 -7.94 -4.54 20.94
CA GLY A 230 -7.83 -3.21 20.36
C GLY A 230 -9.01 -2.85 19.44
N ARG A 231 -8.96 -1.63 18.94
CA ARG A 231 -9.88 -1.17 17.89
C ARG A 231 -9.24 -1.39 16.52
N LEU A 232 -10.00 -1.97 15.62
CA LEU A 232 -9.57 -2.17 14.24
C LEU A 232 -9.93 -0.96 13.40
N PRO A 233 -9.05 -0.51 12.50
CA PRO A 233 -9.40 0.50 11.52
C PRO A 233 -10.38 -0.09 10.50
N LEU A 234 -11.55 0.51 10.40
CA LEU A 234 -12.59 0.08 9.46
C LEU A 234 -12.41 0.71 8.09
N MET A 235 -11.84 1.91 8.03
CA MET A 235 -11.66 2.65 6.80
C MET A 235 -10.42 3.54 6.88
N LEU A 236 -9.67 3.61 5.79
CA LEU A 236 -8.58 4.57 5.60
C LEU A 236 -9.01 5.56 4.53
N MET A 237 -9.03 6.85 4.87
CA MET A 237 -9.54 7.91 4.01
C MET A 237 -8.43 8.91 3.63
N GLU A 238 -8.17 9.07 2.35
CA GLU A 238 -7.33 10.15 1.82
C GLU A 238 -8.02 11.52 1.94
N ASN A 239 -9.33 11.52 1.86
CA ASN A 239 -10.14 12.72 1.97
C ASN A 239 -10.46 13.01 3.43
N CYS A 240 -10.03 14.17 3.94
CA CYS A 240 -10.29 14.56 5.30
C CYS A 240 -11.78 14.95 5.49
N VAL A 241 -12.56 14.04 6.04
CA VAL A 241 -13.99 14.28 6.30
C VAL A 241 -14.25 15.43 7.27
N ILE A 242 -13.32 15.66 8.20
CA ILE A 242 -13.41 16.78 9.17
C ILE A 242 -13.30 18.10 8.41
N LYS A 243 -12.22 18.27 7.64
CA LYS A 243 -11.99 19.49 6.86
C LYS A 243 -13.11 19.74 5.84
N ASN A 244 -13.61 18.69 5.20
CA ASN A 244 -14.69 18.81 4.22
C ASN A 244 -15.99 19.32 4.86
N ARG A 245 -16.27 18.91 6.10
CA ARG A 245 -17.48 19.34 6.81
C ARG A 245 -17.33 20.72 7.44
N THR A 246 -16.16 21.01 8.02
CA THR A 246 -15.94 22.23 8.86
C THR A 246 -15.21 23.35 8.12
N GLY A 247 -14.67 23.08 6.93
CA GLY A 247 -13.81 24.00 6.19
C GLY A 247 -12.39 24.14 6.73
N THR A 248 -12.12 23.65 7.93
CA THR A 248 -10.83 23.81 8.64
C THR A 248 -10.29 22.46 9.14
N CYS A 249 -8.96 22.37 9.31
CA CYS A 249 -8.34 21.24 9.95
C CYS A 249 -8.55 21.32 11.46
N ALA A 250 -9.28 20.35 12.02
CA ALA A 250 -9.58 20.27 13.46
C ALA A 250 -9.32 18.88 14.04
N CYS A 251 -8.36 18.11 13.44
CA CYS A 251 -8.05 16.75 13.88
C CYS A 251 -7.54 16.69 15.33
N ASP A 252 -6.93 17.74 15.82
CA ASP A 252 -6.35 17.83 17.17
C ASP A 252 -7.29 18.51 18.18
N ALA A 253 -8.45 19.01 17.74
CA ALA A 253 -9.39 19.76 18.59
C ALA A 253 -10.39 18.87 19.37
N GLY A 254 -10.27 17.55 19.25
CA GLY A 254 -11.15 16.60 19.93
C GLY A 254 -11.49 15.36 19.08
N VAL A 255 -12.28 14.48 19.65
CA VAL A 255 -12.71 13.26 18.95
C VAL A 255 -13.86 13.59 18.02
N THR A 256 -13.61 13.57 16.72
CA THR A 256 -14.67 13.60 15.70
C THR A 256 -15.17 12.18 15.47
N LYS A 257 -16.47 12.02 15.24
CA LYS A 257 -17.10 10.73 15.06
C LYS A 257 -17.96 10.72 13.80
N LEU A 258 -17.99 9.60 13.10
CA LEU A 258 -19.06 9.24 12.19
C LEU A 258 -20.15 8.52 12.97
N VAL A 259 -21.38 8.81 12.67
CA VAL A 259 -22.52 8.12 13.26
C VAL A 259 -23.28 7.45 12.12
N ASP A 260 -23.51 6.15 12.25
CA ASP A 260 -24.26 5.41 11.26
C ASP A 260 -25.77 5.57 11.42
N ARG A 261 -26.55 4.95 10.55
CA ARG A 261 -28.02 4.98 10.59
C ARG A 261 -28.63 4.30 11.82
N MET A 262 -27.85 3.48 12.52
CA MET A 262 -28.26 2.77 13.74
C MET A 262 -27.89 3.54 15.00
N GLY A 263 -27.19 4.66 14.86
CA GLY A 263 -26.70 5.47 15.95
C GLY A 263 -25.35 5.04 16.52
N GLU A 264 -24.68 4.05 15.89
CA GLU A 264 -23.35 3.62 16.30
C GLU A 264 -22.29 4.66 15.94
N GLU A 265 -21.35 4.89 16.86
CA GLU A 265 -20.33 5.92 16.76
C GLU A 265 -18.97 5.33 16.38
N PHE A 266 -18.38 5.85 15.30
CA PHE A 266 -17.08 5.48 14.81
C PHE A 266 -16.12 6.67 14.93
N PRO A 267 -15.14 6.62 15.86
CA PRO A 267 -14.15 7.69 15.99
C PRO A 267 -13.33 7.87 14.73
N ILE A 268 -13.16 9.10 14.27
CA ILE A 268 -12.25 9.45 13.20
C ILE A 268 -10.97 9.93 13.84
N VAL A 269 -9.86 9.33 13.43
CA VAL A 269 -8.55 9.64 13.99
C VAL A 269 -7.55 9.91 12.87
N LYS A 270 -6.54 10.72 13.16
CA LYS A 270 -5.46 11.05 12.24
C LYS A 270 -4.55 9.85 12.05
N ASP A 271 -4.20 9.52 10.80
CA ASP A 271 -3.23 8.48 10.50
C ASP A 271 -1.82 9.06 10.34
N GLY A 272 -0.96 8.75 11.31
CA GLY A 272 0.49 8.85 11.22
C GLY A 272 1.10 10.18 10.76
N GLY A 273 0.47 11.33 11.01
CA GLY A 273 1.07 12.64 10.75
C GLY A 273 0.73 13.28 9.40
N SER A 274 0.00 12.61 8.54
CA SER A 274 -0.58 13.19 7.32
C SER A 274 -2.04 13.60 7.56
N CYS A 275 -2.63 14.40 6.64
CA CYS A 275 -4.06 14.73 6.68
C CYS A 275 -4.98 13.56 6.28
N ARG A 276 -4.53 12.31 6.51
CA ARG A 276 -5.33 11.11 6.32
C ARG A 276 -6.08 10.77 7.58
N ASN A 277 -7.30 10.26 7.42
CA ASN A 277 -8.13 9.83 8.54
C ASN A 277 -8.33 8.31 8.53
N VAL A 278 -8.44 7.75 9.69
CA VAL A 278 -8.76 6.33 9.93
C VAL A 278 -10.00 6.23 10.79
#